data_e2b3d03354e891ead09e69fefd131c49
#
_entry.id   e2b3d03354e891ead09e69fefd131c49
#
_cell.length_a   1.000
_cell.length_b   1.000
_cell.length_c   1.000
_cell.angle_alpha   90.00
_cell.angle_beta   90.00
_cell.angle_gamma   90.00
#
_symmetry.space_group_name_H-M   'P 1'
#
loop_
_entity.id
_entity.type
_entity.pdbx_description
1 polymer ?
#
loop_
_entity_poly.entity_id
_entity_poly.type
_entity_poly.pdbx_seq_one_letter_code
_entity_poly.pdbx_strand_id
1 'polypeptide(L)'
;MLVDLGVPAMGVNFWEKSKRYLDPEIGETFLPAFTNKILRIGVFVNAEIEDVIALLENNLIDVAQFHGDETPEYCQQFKLSNYPFIKAIGVANADSLNHLTEYGANAILLDAHAPDVYGGTGDTFDWNLALEVQKTHPDLPIILAGGITAENAEDATRTVHPAALDVASGAEISPGIKDQEKVKAIQEGIESPRGIDF
;
A
#
# COMPACT_ATOMS: atom_id res chain seq x y z
N MET A 1 7.87 -11.89 13.46
CA MET A 1 6.64 -11.33 14.07
C MET A 1 5.52 -11.26 13.03
N LEU A 2 5.55 -10.41 11.97
CA LEU A 2 4.42 -10.33 11.00
C LEU A 2 4.08 -11.69 10.37
N VAL A 3 5.08 -12.45 9.93
CA VAL A 3 4.89 -13.82 9.39
C VAL A 3 4.23 -14.74 10.42
N ASP A 4 4.68 -14.70 11.67
CA ASP A 4 4.15 -15.56 12.74
C ASP A 4 2.69 -15.20 13.11
N LEU A 5 2.30 -13.96 12.87
CA LEU A 5 0.93 -13.47 13.03
C LEU A 5 0.05 -13.73 11.78
N GLY A 6 0.61 -14.30 10.71
CA GLY A 6 -0.14 -14.56 9.49
C GLY A 6 -0.53 -13.30 8.71
N VAL A 7 0.22 -12.18 8.88
CA VAL A 7 0.00 -10.97 8.10
C VAL A 7 0.32 -11.27 6.63
N PRO A 8 -0.59 -10.98 5.67
CA PRO A 8 -0.41 -11.43 4.29
C PRO A 8 0.64 -10.64 3.52
N ALA A 9 0.84 -9.36 3.86
CA ALA A 9 1.77 -8.47 3.16
C ALA A 9 2.50 -7.53 4.11
N MET A 10 3.71 -7.10 3.72
CA MET A 10 4.47 -6.05 4.42
C MET A 10 4.96 -5.00 3.42
N GLY A 11 4.77 -3.72 3.76
CA GLY A 11 5.34 -2.58 3.04
C GLY A 11 6.81 -2.37 3.44
N VAL A 12 7.67 -2.18 2.44
CA VAL A 12 9.09 -1.84 2.59
C VAL A 12 9.33 -0.51 1.89
N ASN A 13 9.72 0.52 2.62
CA ASN A 13 9.79 1.87 2.07
C ASN A 13 11.21 2.18 1.56
N PHE A 14 11.32 2.43 0.24
CA PHE A 14 12.57 2.76 -0.45
C PHE A 14 12.72 4.27 -0.77
N TRP A 15 11.85 5.11 -0.22
CA TRP A 15 11.96 6.56 -0.37
C TRP A 15 12.85 7.16 0.72
N GLU A 16 14.02 7.69 0.39
CA GLU A 16 15.04 8.19 1.31
C GLU A 16 14.55 9.26 2.31
N LYS A 17 13.55 10.06 1.92
CA LYS A 17 12.98 11.09 2.81
C LYS A 17 11.98 10.51 3.83
N SER A 18 11.62 9.23 3.70
CA SER A 18 10.72 8.57 4.63
C SER A 18 11.42 8.28 5.97
N LYS A 19 10.70 8.47 7.06
CA LYS A 19 11.16 7.99 8.40
C LYS A 19 11.22 6.46 8.49
N ARG A 20 10.69 5.75 7.48
CA ARG A 20 10.64 4.28 7.38
C ARG A 20 11.56 3.75 6.28
N TYR A 21 12.45 4.61 5.77
CA TYR A 21 13.37 4.25 4.70
C TYR A 21 14.19 3.02 5.06
N LEU A 22 14.26 2.10 4.13
CA LEU A 22 15.17 0.97 4.13
C LEU A 22 16.12 1.12 2.94
N ASP A 23 17.41 1.16 3.23
CA ASP A 23 18.44 1.12 2.20
C ASP A 23 18.37 -0.23 1.45
N PRO A 24 18.33 -0.23 0.10
CA PRO A 24 18.29 -1.46 -0.71
C PRO A 24 19.43 -2.43 -0.37
N GLU A 25 20.65 -1.97 -0.16
CA GLU A 25 21.79 -2.82 0.19
C GLU A 25 21.57 -3.55 1.53
N ILE A 26 20.95 -2.87 2.50
CA ILE A 26 20.55 -3.49 3.77
C ILE A 26 19.41 -4.48 3.51
N GLY A 27 18.43 -4.11 2.67
CA GLY A 27 17.30 -4.95 2.28
C GLY A 27 17.74 -6.29 1.70
N GLU A 28 18.76 -6.30 0.84
CA GLU A 28 19.34 -7.50 0.25
C GLU A 28 19.80 -8.54 1.28
N THR A 29 20.21 -8.11 2.45
CA THR A 29 20.74 -9.00 3.49
C THR A 29 19.66 -9.86 4.17
N PHE A 30 18.36 -9.44 4.14
CA PHE A 30 17.31 -10.15 4.88
C PHE A 30 15.99 -10.34 4.12
N LEU A 31 15.62 -9.47 3.16
CA LEU A 31 14.35 -9.58 2.45
C LEU A 31 14.16 -10.92 1.72
N PRO A 32 15.20 -11.54 1.11
CA PRO A 32 15.05 -12.85 0.47
C PRO A 32 14.58 -13.96 1.44
N ALA A 33 14.86 -13.83 2.73
CA ALA A 33 14.43 -14.81 3.73
C ALA A 33 12.90 -14.85 3.93
N PHE A 34 12.18 -13.85 3.42
CA PHE A 34 10.72 -13.74 3.47
C PHE A 34 10.00 -14.16 2.19
N THR A 35 10.73 -14.53 1.14
CA THR A 35 10.16 -15.06 -0.11
C THR A 35 9.20 -16.21 0.19
N ASN A 36 8.01 -16.19 -0.40
CA ASN A 36 6.91 -17.14 -0.18
C ASN A 36 6.38 -17.25 1.27
N LYS A 37 6.77 -16.33 2.17
CA LYS A 37 6.28 -16.28 3.56
C LYS A 37 5.34 -15.13 3.83
N ILE A 38 5.58 -13.99 3.15
CA ILE A 38 4.78 -12.77 3.23
C ILE A 38 5.02 -12.00 1.95
N LEU A 39 3.98 -11.39 1.38
CA LEU A 39 4.11 -10.54 0.20
C LEU A 39 4.90 -9.27 0.55
N ARG A 40 5.98 -8.99 -0.20
CA ARG A 40 6.85 -7.82 0.03
C ARG A 40 6.48 -6.73 -0.96
N ILE A 41 5.89 -5.65 -0.46
CA ILE A 41 5.46 -4.51 -1.27
C ILE A 41 6.48 -3.39 -1.10
N GLY A 42 7.25 -3.09 -2.16
CA GLY A 42 8.18 -1.96 -2.17
C GLY A 42 7.44 -0.64 -2.39
N VAL A 43 7.61 0.31 -1.47
CA VAL A 43 6.97 1.63 -1.56
C VAL A 43 7.96 2.65 -2.12
N PHE A 44 7.55 3.33 -3.20
CA PHE A 44 8.36 4.28 -3.96
C PHE A 44 7.65 5.62 -4.10
N VAL A 45 8.42 6.68 -4.19
CA VAL A 45 7.97 8.04 -4.49
C VAL A 45 8.87 8.63 -5.58
N ASN A 46 8.36 8.71 -6.79
CA ASN A 46 9.05 9.27 -7.97
C ASN A 46 10.44 8.63 -8.20
N ALA A 47 10.55 7.31 -8.02
CA ALA A 47 11.80 6.57 -8.23
C ALA A 47 12.09 6.39 -9.73
N GLU A 48 13.36 6.17 -10.07
CA GLU A 48 13.72 5.79 -11.43
C GLU A 48 13.20 4.38 -11.74
N ILE A 49 12.74 4.16 -12.98
CA ILE A 49 12.12 2.88 -13.40
C ILE A 49 13.09 1.71 -13.21
N GLU A 50 14.34 1.93 -13.57
CA GLU A 50 15.40 0.93 -13.52
C GLU A 50 15.68 0.44 -12.09
N ASP A 51 15.63 1.36 -11.11
CA ASP A 51 15.85 1.02 -9.70
C ASP A 51 14.73 0.14 -9.16
N VAL A 52 13.47 0.44 -9.52
CA VAL A 52 12.32 -0.37 -9.11
C VAL A 52 12.36 -1.75 -9.76
N ILE A 53 12.66 -1.82 -11.08
CA ILE A 53 12.78 -3.08 -11.81
C ILE A 53 13.90 -3.94 -11.22
N ALA A 54 15.04 -3.37 -10.87
CA ALA A 54 16.13 -4.10 -10.26
C ALA A 54 15.73 -4.80 -8.95
N LEU A 55 14.91 -4.15 -8.10
CA LEU A 55 14.43 -4.75 -6.86
C LEU A 55 13.44 -5.91 -7.11
N LEU A 56 12.59 -5.80 -8.15
CA LEU A 56 11.70 -6.88 -8.57
C LEU A 56 12.46 -8.06 -9.15
N GLU A 57 13.38 -7.82 -10.08
CA GLU A 57 14.19 -8.86 -10.75
C GLU A 57 15.12 -9.59 -9.78
N ASN A 58 15.70 -8.86 -8.81
CA ASN A 58 16.52 -9.44 -7.75
C ASN A 58 15.70 -10.12 -6.64
N ASN A 59 14.37 -10.20 -6.81
CA ASN A 59 13.45 -10.85 -5.87
C ASN A 59 13.55 -10.29 -4.43
N LEU A 60 13.76 -8.98 -4.31
CA LEU A 60 13.74 -8.28 -3.03
C LEU A 60 12.32 -7.84 -2.66
N ILE A 61 11.51 -7.53 -3.66
CA ILE A 61 10.09 -7.22 -3.55
C ILE A 61 9.28 -8.07 -4.52
N ASP A 62 8.00 -8.24 -4.22
CA ASP A 62 7.04 -8.98 -5.05
C ASP A 62 6.15 -8.03 -5.85
N VAL A 63 5.84 -6.86 -5.30
CA VAL A 63 4.94 -5.85 -5.88
C VAL A 63 5.53 -4.46 -5.65
N ALA A 64 5.46 -3.57 -6.63
CA ALA A 64 5.79 -2.16 -6.46
C ALA A 64 4.53 -1.36 -6.07
N GLN A 65 4.67 -0.41 -5.14
CA GLN A 65 3.64 0.57 -4.79
C GLN A 65 4.14 1.98 -5.09
N PHE A 66 3.52 2.64 -6.05
CA PHE A 66 3.85 4.00 -6.47
C PHE A 66 3.03 5.00 -5.67
N HIS A 67 3.68 5.71 -4.76
CA HIS A 67 3.04 6.60 -3.78
C HIS A 67 3.38 8.08 -4.02
N GLY A 68 4.02 8.40 -5.12
CA GLY A 68 4.35 9.75 -5.56
C GLY A 68 3.45 10.25 -6.69
N ASP A 69 4.01 11.10 -7.54
CA ASP A 69 3.32 11.73 -8.68
C ASP A 69 3.58 10.97 -10.00
N GLU A 70 3.85 9.65 -9.90
CA GLU A 70 4.11 8.81 -11.07
C GLU A 70 2.91 8.86 -12.02
N THR A 71 3.18 9.18 -13.29
CA THR A 71 2.14 9.35 -14.30
C THR A 71 1.63 8.02 -14.85
N PRO A 72 0.48 7.99 -15.55
CA PRO A 72 0.04 6.78 -16.25
C PRO A 72 1.10 6.22 -17.21
N GLU A 73 1.88 7.07 -17.89
CA GLU A 73 2.94 6.64 -18.80
C GLU A 73 4.10 5.96 -18.07
N TYR A 74 4.46 6.44 -16.88
CA TYR A 74 5.42 5.77 -16.01
C TYR A 74 4.90 4.38 -15.61
N CYS A 75 3.68 4.29 -15.12
CA CYS A 75 3.04 3.05 -14.71
C CYS A 75 2.89 2.04 -15.86
N GLN A 76 2.68 2.53 -17.09
CA GLN A 76 2.55 1.69 -18.27
C GLN A 76 3.79 0.84 -18.55
N GLN A 77 5.01 1.29 -18.16
CA GLN A 77 6.24 0.52 -18.34
C GLN A 77 6.18 -0.79 -17.53
N PHE A 78 5.66 -0.74 -16.30
CA PHE A 78 5.50 -1.91 -15.44
C PHE A 78 4.42 -2.85 -15.96
N LYS A 79 3.29 -2.30 -16.41
CA LYS A 79 2.21 -3.07 -17.01
C LYS A 79 2.65 -3.84 -18.25
N LEU A 80 3.39 -3.20 -19.17
CA LEU A 80 3.89 -3.84 -20.39
C LEU A 80 4.90 -4.96 -20.10
N SER A 81 5.65 -4.82 -19.01
CA SER A 81 6.63 -5.80 -18.56
C SER A 81 6.04 -6.87 -17.63
N ASN A 82 4.72 -6.84 -17.38
CA ASN A 82 3.99 -7.71 -16.44
C ASN A 82 4.55 -7.67 -15.01
N TYR A 83 5.11 -6.56 -14.57
CA TYR A 83 5.44 -6.35 -13.17
C TYR A 83 4.20 -5.89 -12.40
N PRO A 84 3.81 -6.58 -11.32
CA PRO A 84 2.64 -6.19 -10.54
C PRO A 84 2.90 -4.90 -9.77
N PHE A 85 1.93 -4.00 -9.77
CA PHE A 85 2.03 -2.76 -9.03
C PHE A 85 0.70 -2.21 -8.52
N ILE A 86 0.79 -1.43 -7.48
CA ILE A 86 -0.28 -0.64 -6.84
C ILE A 86 0.00 0.84 -7.11
N LYS A 87 -1.03 1.62 -7.47
CA LYS A 87 -0.92 3.07 -7.49
C LYS A 87 -1.62 3.66 -6.28
N ALA A 88 -0.90 4.42 -5.47
CA ALA A 88 -1.47 5.17 -4.36
C ALA A 88 -1.95 6.54 -4.83
N ILE A 89 -3.13 6.92 -4.37
CA ILE A 89 -3.81 8.19 -4.67
C ILE A 89 -4.14 8.89 -3.36
N GLY A 90 -3.65 10.11 -3.20
CA GLY A 90 -4.04 10.99 -2.09
C GLY A 90 -5.44 11.57 -2.33
N VAL A 91 -6.41 11.18 -1.50
CA VAL A 91 -7.80 11.58 -1.65
C VAL A 91 -8.07 12.90 -0.93
N ALA A 92 -8.08 14.00 -1.67
CA ALA A 92 -8.49 15.31 -1.17
C ALA A 92 -9.99 15.56 -1.36
N ASN A 93 -10.53 15.11 -2.47
CA ASN A 93 -11.95 15.28 -2.87
C ASN A 93 -12.27 14.31 -4.02
N ALA A 94 -13.49 14.36 -4.56
CA ALA A 94 -13.91 13.50 -5.66
C ALA A 94 -13.06 13.65 -6.94
N ASP A 95 -12.51 14.84 -7.21
CA ASP A 95 -11.68 15.06 -8.40
C ASP A 95 -10.36 14.28 -8.36
N SER A 96 -9.86 13.96 -7.15
CA SER A 96 -8.68 13.11 -6.96
C SER A 96 -8.88 11.69 -7.50
N LEU A 97 -10.13 11.28 -7.68
CA LEU A 97 -10.51 9.92 -8.09
C LEU A 97 -10.82 9.82 -9.60
N ASN A 98 -10.62 10.90 -10.34
CA ASN A 98 -10.71 10.88 -11.78
C ASN A 98 -9.54 10.06 -12.36
N HIS A 99 -9.80 9.34 -13.44
CA HIS A 99 -8.77 8.66 -14.25
C HIS A 99 -8.03 7.48 -13.57
N LEU A 100 -8.56 6.91 -12.48
CA LEU A 100 -7.91 5.80 -11.75
C LEU A 100 -7.52 4.61 -12.64
N THR A 101 -8.33 4.30 -13.64
CA THR A 101 -8.10 3.17 -14.56
C THR A 101 -7.00 3.44 -15.58
N GLU A 102 -6.60 4.70 -15.80
CA GLU A 102 -5.55 5.06 -16.76
C GLU A 102 -4.17 4.57 -16.32
N TYR A 103 -3.96 4.42 -15.01
CA TYR A 103 -2.72 3.84 -14.47
C TYR A 103 -2.53 2.38 -14.86
N GLY A 104 -3.62 1.63 -15.02
CA GLY A 104 -3.58 0.20 -15.34
C GLY A 104 -2.99 -0.66 -14.21
N ALA A 105 -3.07 -0.19 -12.97
CA ALA A 105 -2.57 -0.87 -11.78
C ALA A 105 -3.39 -2.12 -11.42
N ASN A 106 -2.77 -3.08 -10.72
CA ASN A 106 -3.44 -4.26 -10.18
C ASN A 106 -4.42 -3.89 -9.05
N ALA A 107 -4.11 -2.82 -8.31
CA ALA A 107 -4.98 -2.25 -7.29
C ALA A 107 -4.73 -0.74 -7.16
N ILE A 108 -5.73 -0.01 -6.66
CA ILE A 108 -5.58 1.40 -6.26
C ILE A 108 -5.59 1.46 -4.73
N LEU A 109 -4.59 2.12 -4.17
CA LEU A 109 -4.55 2.45 -2.75
C LEU A 109 -5.07 3.88 -2.57
N LEU A 110 -6.09 4.05 -1.75
CA LEU A 110 -6.66 5.35 -1.39
C LEU A 110 -6.11 5.75 -0.02
N ASP A 111 -5.31 6.82 0.02
CA ASP A 111 -4.72 7.37 1.25
C ASP A 111 -5.29 8.77 1.55
N ALA A 112 -5.25 9.18 2.80
CA ALA A 112 -5.62 10.55 3.16
C ALA A 112 -4.66 11.54 2.51
N HIS A 113 -5.21 12.57 1.85
CA HIS A 113 -4.37 13.60 1.24
C HIS A 113 -3.76 14.51 2.28
N ALA A 114 -2.44 14.63 2.25
CA ALA A 114 -1.73 15.68 2.98
C ALA A 114 -0.82 16.42 1.99
N PRO A 115 -0.96 17.74 1.82
CA PRO A 115 -0.09 18.50 0.95
C PRO A 115 1.38 18.28 1.32
N ASP A 116 2.20 18.02 0.31
CA ASP A 116 3.66 17.83 0.44
C ASP A 116 4.11 16.65 1.34
N VAL A 117 3.17 15.74 1.73
CA VAL A 117 3.46 14.55 2.54
C VAL A 117 2.92 13.30 1.85
N TYR A 118 3.80 12.39 1.47
CA TYR A 118 3.42 11.12 0.85
C TYR A 118 3.21 10.04 1.93
N GLY A 119 1.94 9.88 2.36
CA GLY A 119 1.49 8.85 3.29
C GLY A 119 1.85 9.06 4.78
N GLY A 120 1.19 8.32 5.64
CA GLY A 120 1.56 8.19 7.06
C GLY A 120 1.27 9.38 7.96
N THR A 121 0.35 10.28 7.59
CA THR A 121 -0.05 11.45 8.41
C THR A 121 -0.88 11.04 9.64
N GLY A 122 -1.61 9.93 9.54
CA GLY A 122 -2.53 9.47 10.59
C GLY A 122 -3.94 10.04 10.47
N ASP A 123 -4.21 10.86 9.43
CA ASP A 123 -5.53 11.38 9.15
C ASP A 123 -6.36 10.39 8.33
N THR A 124 -7.68 10.43 8.45
CA THR A 124 -8.63 9.70 7.60
C THR A 124 -9.27 10.64 6.59
N PHE A 125 -9.69 10.10 5.44
CA PHE A 125 -10.52 10.81 4.47
C PHE A 125 -11.98 10.33 4.54
N ASP A 126 -12.88 10.98 3.79
CA ASP A 126 -14.28 10.57 3.69
C ASP A 126 -14.40 9.24 2.91
N TRP A 127 -14.67 8.15 3.61
CA TRP A 127 -14.81 6.81 3.02
C TRP A 127 -15.97 6.67 2.03
N ASN A 128 -16.93 7.59 1.99
CA ASN A 128 -17.96 7.61 0.95
C ASN A 128 -17.32 7.74 -0.45
N LEU A 129 -16.17 8.41 -0.56
CA LEU A 129 -15.43 8.52 -1.81
C LEU A 129 -14.89 7.15 -2.27
N ALA A 130 -14.42 6.31 -1.35
CA ALA A 130 -14.03 4.94 -1.67
C ALA A 130 -15.22 4.08 -2.15
N LEU A 131 -16.40 4.24 -1.54
CA LEU A 131 -17.63 3.58 -1.98
C LEU A 131 -18.05 4.00 -3.39
N GLU A 132 -17.89 5.27 -3.74
CA GLU A 132 -18.16 5.77 -5.09
C GLU A 132 -17.23 5.13 -6.12
N VAL A 133 -15.94 4.99 -5.81
CA VAL A 133 -14.97 4.29 -6.68
C VAL A 133 -15.38 2.84 -6.88
N GLN A 134 -15.70 2.10 -5.84
CA GLN A 134 -16.12 0.71 -5.94
C GLN A 134 -17.41 0.53 -6.76
N LYS A 135 -18.33 1.47 -6.66
CA LYS A 135 -19.58 1.46 -7.43
C LYS A 135 -19.34 1.72 -8.91
N THR A 136 -18.43 2.62 -9.25
CA THR A 136 -18.12 3.00 -10.63
C THR A 136 -17.10 2.06 -11.28
N HIS A 137 -16.26 1.40 -10.48
CA HIS A 137 -15.19 0.50 -10.93
C HIS A 137 -15.21 -0.80 -10.09
N PRO A 138 -16.25 -1.65 -10.23
CA PRO A 138 -16.47 -2.82 -9.35
C PRO A 138 -15.36 -3.89 -9.47
N ASP A 139 -14.63 -3.92 -10.59
CA ASP A 139 -13.57 -4.88 -10.86
C ASP A 139 -12.17 -4.35 -10.42
N LEU A 140 -12.08 -3.09 -9.97
CA LEU A 140 -10.83 -2.48 -9.53
C LEU A 140 -10.65 -2.72 -8.03
N PRO A 141 -9.64 -3.51 -7.61
CA PRO A 141 -9.39 -3.73 -6.19
C PRO A 141 -8.97 -2.42 -5.51
N ILE A 142 -9.62 -2.09 -4.39
CA ILE A 142 -9.31 -0.91 -3.58
C ILE A 142 -8.65 -1.34 -2.28
N ILE A 143 -7.49 -0.77 -2.03
CA ILE A 143 -6.78 -0.82 -0.74
C ILE A 143 -7.11 0.47 0.00
N LEU A 144 -7.58 0.36 1.24
CA LEU A 144 -7.88 1.52 2.06
C LEU A 144 -6.72 1.81 3.01
N ALA A 145 -6.20 3.03 2.94
CA ALA A 145 -5.15 3.56 3.79
C ALA A 145 -5.59 4.86 4.49
N GLY A 146 -4.67 5.54 5.15
CA GLY A 146 -4.93 6.80 5.85
C GLY A 146 -5.59 6.60 7.22
N GLY A 147 -4.82 6.81 8.29
CA GLY A 147 -5.32 6.82 9.66
C GLY A 147 -5.98 5.54 10.16
N ILE A 148 -5.72 4.39 9.53
CA ILE A 148 -6.26 3.12 10.00
C ILE A 148 -5.55 2.70 11.29
N THR A 149 -6.35 2.35 12.30
CA THR A 149 -5.91 1.91 13.63
C THR A 149 -6.78 0.74 14.11
N ALA A 150 -6.46 0.14 15.25
CA ALA A 150 -7.27 -0.92 15.84
C ALA A 150 -8.70 -0.46 16.19
N GLU A 151 -8.86 0.84 16.51
CA GLU A 151 -10.14 1.42 16.91
C GLU A 151 -11.11 1.61 15.73
N ASN A 152 -10.60 1.73 14.49
CA ASN A 152 -11.43 2.01 13.31
C ASN A 152 -11.36 0.94 12.21
N ALA A 153 -10.48 -0.05 12.33
CA ALA A 153 -10.28 -1.09 11.30
C ALA A 153 -11.57 -1.88 11.01
N GLU A 154 -12.35 -2.24 12.04
CA GLU A 154 -13.65 -2.92 11.90
C GLU A 154 -14.65 -2.05 11.12
N ASP A 155 -14.79 -0.78 11.51
CA ASP A 155 -15.69 0.15 10.82
C ASP A 155 -15.26 0.41 9.38
N ALA A 156 -13.95 0.56 9.12
CA ALA A 156 -13.38 0.69 7.78
C ALA A 156 -13.73 -0.52 6.91
N THR A 157 -13.50 -1.72 7.41
CA THR A 157 -13.76 -2.98 6.68
C THR A 157 -15.26 -3.17 6.42
N ARG A 158 -16.10 -2.96 7.46
CA ARG A 158 -17.55 -3.11 7.38
C ARG A 158 -18.21 -2.08 6.45
N THR A 159 -17.68 -0.85 6.44
CA THR A 159 -18.26 0.23 5.63
C THR A 159 -17.82 0.14 4.18
N VAL A 160 -16.52 -0.03 3.94
CA VAL A 160 -15.95 0.07 2.59
C VAL A 160 -15.85 -1.29 1.90
N HIS A 161 -15.73 -2.39 2.67
CA HIS A 161 -15.41 -3.73 2.13
C HIS A 161 -14.20 -3.69 1.16
N PRO A 162 -13.07 -3.10 1.56
CA PRO A 162 -11.91 -2.98 0.68
C PRO A 162 -11.28 -4.34 0.42
N ALA A 163 -10.46 -4.43 -0.64
CA ALA A 163 -9.69 -5.63 -0.92
C ALA A 163 -8.60 -5.87 0.13
N ALA A 164 -8.06 -4.80 0.72
CA ALA A 164 -7.13 -4.84 1.85
C ALA A 164 -7.14 -3.51 2.63
N LEU A 165 -6.61 -3.54 3.85
CA LEU A 165 -6.22 -2.35 4.60
C LEU A 165 -4.70 -2.18 4.55
N ASP A 166 -4.22 -0.96 4.30
CA ASP A 166 -2.82 -0.59 4.50
C ASP A 166 -2.66 0.21 5.80
N VAL A 167 -1.82 -0.31 6.70
CA VAL A 167 -1.66 0.27 8.03
C VAL A 167 -0.20 0.57 8.32
N ALA A 168 0.14 1.86 8.35
CA ALA A 168 1.47 2.33 8.72
C ALA A 168 1.54 2.66 10.23
N SER A 169 1.29 3.92 10.59
CA SER A 169 1.47 4.43 11.96
C SER A 169 0.53 3.79 12.98
N GLY A 170 -0.69 3.42 12.59
CA GLY A 170 -1.67 2.77 13.49
C GLY A 170 -1.22 1.42 14.05
N ALA A 171 -0.25 0.77 13.41
CA ALA A 171 0.33 -0.49 13.84
C ALA A 171 1.76 -0.35 14.40
N GLU A 172 2.23 0.87 14.71
CA GLU A 172 3.62 1.13 15.10
C GLU A 172 3.76 1.64 16.54
N ILE A 173 4.91 1.31 17.15
CA ILE A 173 5.41 1.96 18.38
C ILE A 173 6.11 3.28 17.99
N SER A 174 6.91 3.23 16.93
CA SER A 174 7.60 4.36 16.32
C SER A 174 7.78 4.06 14.83
N PRO A 175 8.05 5.07 13.98
CA PRO A 175 8.18 4.86 12.53
C PRO A 175 9.09 3.68 12.17
N GLY A 176 8.55 2.71 11.43
CA GLY A 176 9.23 1.48 11.02
C GLY A 176 9.24 0.34 12.06
N ILE A 177 8.83 0.58 13.31
CA ILE A 177 8.79 -0.43 14.37
C ILE A 177 7.36 -0.82 14.68
N LYS A 178 6.93 -1.99 14.20
CA LYS A 178 5.57 -2.50 14.43
C LYS A 178 5.36 -2.99 15.86
N ASP A 179 4.16 -2.70 16.37
CA ASP A 179 3.66 -3.18 17.67
C ASP A 179 2.86 -4.45 17.46
N GLN A 180 3.26 -5.55 18.12
CA GLN A 180 2.61 -6.83 17.96
C GLN A 180 1.14 -6.82 18.42
N GLU A 181 0.84 -6.13 19.50
CA GLU A 181 -0.53 -6.11 20.06
C GLU A 181 -1.46 -5.25 19.19
N LYS A 182 -0.95 -4.12 18.65
CA LYS A 182 -1.71 -3.31 17.68
C LYS A 182 -1.98 -4.09 16.40
N VAL A 183 -0.99 -4.83 15.86
CA VAL A 183 -1.19 -5.67 14.67
C VAL A 183 -2.27 -6.71 14.92
N LYS A 184 -2.25 -7.42 16.05
CA LYS A 184 -3.28 -8.40 16.40
C LYS A 184 -4.66 -7.77 16.52
N ALA A 185 -4.77 -6.64 17.23
CA ALA A 185 -6.04 -5.95 17.42
C ALA A 185 -6.64 -5.47 16.09
N ILE A 186 -5.80 -5.02 15.14
CA ILE A 186 -6.25 -4.68 13.79
C ILE A 186 -6.75 -5.93 13.06
N GLN A 187 -6.01 -7.05 13.11
CA GLN A 187 -6.42 -8.30 12.46
C GLN A 187 -7.74 -8.86 13.02
N GLU A 188 -7.98 -8.72 14.32
CA GLU A 188 -9.24 -9.13 14.95
C GLU A 188 -10.44 -8.29 14.49
N GLY A 189 -10.22 -7.03 14.12
CA GLY A 189 -11.25 -6.13 13.58
C GLY A 189 -11.52 -6.31 12.07
N ILE A 190 -10.71 -7.09 11.35
CA ILE A 190 -10.87 -7.25 9.91
C ILE A 190 -11.72 -8.49 9.62
N GLU A 191 -12.92 -8.31 9.04
CA GLU A 191 -13.64 -9.38 8.37
C GLU A 191 -12.86 -9.78 7.09
N SER A 192 -12.82 -11.08 6.77
CA SER A 192 -12.01 -11.65 5.67
C SER A 192 -12.04 -10.80 4.39
N PRO A 193 -10.93 -10.18 3.98
CA PRO A 193 -10.88 -9.35 2.79
C PRO A 193 -11.03 -10.20 1.53
N ARG A 194 -11.48 -9.57 0.41
CA ARG A 194 -11.65 -10.26 -0.89
C ARG A 194 -10.32 -10.72 -1.52
N GLY A 195 -9.20 -10.21 -1.03
CA GLY A 195 -7.87 -10.46 -1.60
C GLY A 195 -7.60 -9.69 -2.90
N ILE A 196 -6.36 -9.69 -3.32
CA ILE A 196 -5.88 -9.11 -4.60
C ILE A 196 -5.04 -10.18 -5.28
N ASP A 197 -5.30 -10.44 -6.55
CA ASP A 197 -4.47 -11.28 -7.40
C ASP A 197 -3.37 -10.41 -8.05
N PHE A 198 -2.12 -10.73 -7.78
CA PHE A 198 -0.95 -10.06 -8.34
C PHE A 198 -0.23 -10.93 -9.37
#